data_22bfaf5f726c9957accf96f435e349c9
#
_entry.id   22bfaf5f726c9957accf96f435e349c9
#
_cell.length_a   1.000
_cell.length_b   1.000
_cell.length_c   1.000
_cell.angle_alpha   90.00
_cell.angle_beta   90.00
_cell.angle_gamma   90.00
#
_symmetry.space_group_name_H-M   'P 1'
#
loop_
_entity.id
_entity.type
_entity.pdbx_description
1 polymer ?
#
loop_
_entity_poly.entity_id
_entity_poly.type
_entity_poly.pdbx_seq_one_letter_code
_entity_poly.pdbx_strand_id
1 'polypeptide(L)'
;MSFLLKEMYYLCVMDKLRILFICLGNICRSPAAPGIMQDLVDKENLSQWFVIDSAGIGSWHVGQLADPRMRRHAALRGIQLTHHARCFDAATDLQRFDIIVTMDEDNYKIISRAADGYQGGAEVIRMADFFTQHPEATSVPDPYYGGDKDFELALDLIEDGCRGILKRWKDENHVRGSHEV
;
A
#
# COMPACT_ATOMS: atom_id res chain seq x y z
N MET A 1 20.83 -30.18 9.86
CA MET A 1 20.19 -29.52 8.70
C MET A 1 20.99 -28.25 8.47
N SER A 2 21.60 -28.07 7.29
CA SER A 2 22.44 -26.92 6.95
C SER A 2 21.64 -25.62 7.06
N PHE A 3 22.28 -24.53 7.44
CA PHE A 3 21.67 -23.17 7.51
C PHE A 3 20.95 -22.81 6.19
N LEU A 4 21.57 -23.12 5.05
CA LEU A 4 20.99 -22.93 3.70
C LEU A 4 19.71 -23.76 3.46
N LEU A 5 19.62 -24.98 3.98
CA LEU A 5 18.41 -25.82 3.87
C LEU A 5 17.27 -25.29 4.76
N LYS A 6 17.60 -24.66 5.87
CA LYS A 6 16.62 -24.02 6.75
C LYS A 6 16.05 -22.76 6.12
N GLU A 7 16.89 -21.92 5.51
CA GLU A 7 16.45 -20.75 4.75
C GLU A 7 15.62 -21.14 3.52
N MET A 8 16.05 -22.14 2.74
CA MET A 8 15.26 -22.67 1.63
C MET A 8 13.90 -23.26 2.08
N TYR A 9 13.83 -23.89 3.22
CA TYR A 9 12.58 -24.45 3.77
C TYR A 9 11.63 -23.32 4.22
N TYR A 10 12.14 -22.27 4.88
CA TYR A 10 11.35 -21.09 5.26
C TYR A 10 10.83 -20.33 4.03
N LEU A 11 11.67 -20.15 3.01
CA LEU A 11 11.27 -19.52 1.73
C LEU A 11 10.21 -20.33 0.98
N CYS A 12 10.12 -21.64 1.18
CA CYS A 12 9.14 -22.50 0.52
C CYS A 12 7.75 -22.52 1.18
N VAL A 13 7.59 -21.90 2.36
CA VAL A 13 6.35 -21.92 3.16
C VAL A 13 5.71 -20.53 3.31
N MET A 14 6.38 -19.49 2.84
CA MET A 14 5.84 -18.12 2.96
C MET A 14 4.73 -17.88 1.93
N ASP A 15 3.55 -17.49 2.40
CA ASP A 15 2.48 -17.03 1.53
C ASP A 15 2.74 -15.60 1.08
N LYS A 16 2.34 -15.28 -0.15
CA LYS A 16 2.41 -13.90 -0.67
C LYS A 16 1.45 -13.01 0.09
N LEU A 17 1.91 -11.84 0.52
CA LEU A 17 1.04 -10.80 1.03
C LEU A 17 0.41 -10.03 -0.13
N ARG A 18 -0.93 -10.05 -0.21
CA ARG A 18 -1.70 -9.34 -1.23
C ARG A 18 -2.28 -8.07 -0.63
N ILE A 19 -1.81 -6.93 -1.11
CA ILE A 19 -2.12 -5.60 -0.56
C ILE A 19 -2.95 -4.80 -1.57
N LEU A 20 -4.07 -4.22 -1.11
CA LEU A 20 -4.86 -3.26 -1.86
C LEU A 20 -4.85 -1.91 -1.15
N PHE A 21 -4.36 -0.86 -1.82
CA PHE A 21 -4.42 0.51 -1.32
C PHE A 21 -5.67 1.23 -1.80
N ILE A 22 -6.40 1.89 -0.89
CA ILE A 22 -7.67 2.55 -1.18
C ILE A 22 -7.62 4.03 -0.83
N CYS A 23 -8.09 4.87 -1.76
CA CYS A 23 -8.47 6.26 -1.49
C CYS A 23 -9.82 6.59 -2.16
N LEU A 24 -10.22 7.85 -2.19
CA LEU A 24 -11.51 8.24 -2.74
C LEU A 24 -11.60 7.99 -4.25
N GLY A 25 -10.67 8.55 -5.05
CA GLY A 25 -10.77 8.57 -6.52
C GLY A 25 -9.76 7.70 -7.28
N ASN A 26 -8.80 7.07 -6.60
CA ASN A 26 -7.71 6.28 -7.19
C ASN A 26 -6.86 7.04 -8.23
N ILE A 27 -6.62 8.34 -7.99
CA ILE A 27 -5.78 9.17 -8.87
C ILE A 27 -4.63 9.90 -8.15
N CYS A 28 -4.67 10.05 -6.83
CA CYS A 28 -3.59 10.70 -6.08
C CYS A 28 -2.92 9.73 -5.11
N ARG A 29 -3.52 9.51 -3.93
CA ARG A 29 -2.92 8.78 -2.82
C ARG A 29 -2.73 7.29 -3.09
N SER A 30 -3.81 6.58 -3.38
CA SER A 30 -3.75 5.13 -3.53
C SER A 30 -2.95 4.65 -4.75
N PRO A 31 -2.87 5.34 -5.91
CA PRO A 31 -1.99 4.89 -6.99
C PRO A 31 -0.49 5.17 -6.72
N ALA A 32 -0.16 6.11 -5.83
CA ALA A 32 1.22 6.35 -5.42
C ALA A 32 1.76 5.22 -4.52
N ALA A 33 0.90 4.66 -3.67
CA ALA A 33 1.31 3.63 -2.70
C ALA A 33 1.85 2.34 -3.35
N PRO A 34 1.24 1.75 -4.39
CA PRO A 34 1.83 0.61 -5.11
C PRO A 34 3.21 0.90 -5.69
N GLY A 35 3.41 2.09 -6.26
CA GLY A 35 4.72 2.48 -6.81
C GLY A 35 5.78 2.56 -5.73
N ILE A 36 5.46 3.17 -4.58
CA ILE A 36 6.35 3.29 -3.43
C ILE A 36 6.62 1.91 -2.81
N MET A 37 5.58 1.12 -2.56
CA MET A 37 5.71 -0.21 -1.96
C MET A 37 6.52 -1.14 -2.85
N GLN A 38 6.31 -1.09 -4.18
CA GLN A 38 7.08 -1.88 -5.15
C GLN A 38 8.56 -1.50 -5.11
N ASP A 39 8.90 -0.21 -5.10
CA ASP A 39 10.29 0.26 -4.99
C ASP A 39 10.95 -0.24 -3.69
N LEU A 40 10.23 -0.23 -2.57
CA LEU A 40 10.73 -0.73 -1.29
C LEU A 40 11.03 -2.23 -1.32
N VAL A 41 10.09 -3.05 -1.81
CA VAL A 41 10.28 -4.51 -1.87
C VAL A 41 11.30 -4.93 -2.91
N ASP A 42 11.44 -4.17 -4.01
CA ASP A 42 12.47 -4.40 -5.04
C ASP A 42 13.87 -4.16 -4.47
N LYS A 43 14.07 -3.08 -3.72
CA LYS A 43 15.35 -2.76 -3.06
C LYS A 43 15.79 -3.81 -2.06
N GLU A 44 14.85 -4.52 -1.46
CA GLU A 44 15.14 -5.60 -0.50
C GLU A 44 15.10 -7.01 -1.13
N ASN A 45 14.90 -7.13 -2.45
CA ASN A 45 14.73 -8.40 -3.19
C ASN A 45 13.56 -9.27 -2.68
N LEU A 46 12.46 -8.62 -2.28
CA LEU A 46 11.27 -9.26 -1.71
C LEU A 46 10.06 -9.27 -2.65
N SER A 47 10.17 -8.76 -3.88
CA SER A 47 9.06 -8.55 -4.82
C SER A 47 8.22 -9.80 -5.07
N GLN A 48 8.84 -10.99 -5.06
CA GLN A 48 8.14 -12.26 -5.27
C GLN A 48 7.13 -12.59 -4.17
N TRP A 49 7.22 -11.94 -3.01
CA TRP A 49 6.36 -12.16 -1.83
C TRP A 49 5.20 -11.18 -1.73
N PHE A 50 5.07 -10.25 -2.68
CA PHE A 50 4.05 -9.23 -2.65
C PHE A 50 3.21 -9.23 -3.93
N VAL A 51 1.91 -9.00 -3.76
CA VAL A 51 0.97 -8.62 -4.82
C VAL A 51 0.38 -7.29 -4.40
N ILE A 52 0.62 -6.25 -5.18
CA ILE A 52 0.32 -4.87 -4.79
C ILE A 52 -0.58 -4.25 -5.85
N ASP A 53 -1.71 -3.67 -5.41
CA ASP A 53 -2.66 -3.01 -6.30
C ASP A 53 -3.31 -1.81 -5.58
N SER A 54 -4.09 -1.01 -6.32
CA SER A 54 -4.89 0.06 -5.74
C SER A 54 -6.24 0.21 -6.41
N ALA A 55 -7.21 0.77 -5.67
CA ALA A 55 -8.53 1.08 -6.18
C ALA A 55 -9.09 2.35 -5.52
N GLY A 56 -10.16 2.89 -6.06
CA GLY A 56 -10.92 4.00 -5.52
C GLY A 56 -12.29 3.58 -5.02
N ILE A 57 -12.80 4.32 -4.04
CA ILE A 57 -14.20 4.16 -3.61
C ILE A 57 -15.14 4.67 -4.69
N GLY A 58 -14.80 5.81 -5.32
CA GLY A 58 -15.56 6.41 -6.39
C GLY A 58 -15.12 5.95 -7.78
N SER A 59 -16.05 6.01 -8.75
CA SER A 59 -15.84 5.54 -10.12
C SER A 59 -15.54 6.66 -11.13
N TRP A 60 -15.45 7.93 -10.68
CA TRP A 60 -15.34 9.10 -11.57
C TRP A 60 -14.09 9.11 -12.46
N HIS A 61 -13.05 8.44 -12.04
CA HIS A 61 -11.75 8.44 -12.71
C HIS A 61 -11.35 7.08 -13.30
N VAL A 62 -12.27 6.12 -13.33
CA VAL A 62 -11.98 4.77 -13.86
C VAL A 62 -11.38 4.85 -15.27
N GLY A 63 -10.26 4.15 -15.49
CA GLY A 63 -9.51 4.14 -16.74
C GLY A 63 -8.53 5.30 -16.93
N GLN A 64 -8.53 6.31 -16.05
CA GLN A 64 -7.59 7.44 -16.13
C GLN A 64 -6.27 7.07 -15.44
N LEU A 65 -5.18 7.66 -15.91
CA LEU A 65 -3.90 7.65 -15.19
C LEU A 65 -4.00 8.48 -13.90
N ALA A 66 -3.08 8.28 -12.98
CA ALA A 66 -2.94 9.12 -11.79
C ALA A 66 -2.83 10.61 -12.17
N ASP A 67 -3.26 11.49 -11.24
CA ASP A 67 -3.19 12.94 -11.38
C ASP A 67 -1.79 13.37 -11.88
N PRO A 68 -1.70 14.23 -12.91
CA PRO A 68 -0.42 14.64 -13.48
C PRO A 68 0.56 15.24 -12.46
N ARG A 69 0.04 15.95 -11.44
CA ARG A 69 0.85 16.51 -10.35
C ARG A 69 1.45 15.38 -9.49
N MET A 70 0.62 14.40 -9.08
CA MET A 70 1.09 13.24 -8.33
C MET A 70 2.14 12.45 -9.12
N ARG A 71 1.91 12.23 -10.41
CA ARG A 71 2.88 11.57 -11.30
C ARG A 71 4.21 12.33 -11.39
N ARG A 72 4.15 13.66 -11.48
CA ARG A 72 5.35 14.51 -11.50
C ARG A 72 6.14 14.40 -10.20
N HIS A 73 5.47 14.52 -9.04
CA HIS A 73 6.12 14.45 -7.73
C HIS A 73 6.70 13.05 -7.46
N ALA A 74 5.98 11.98 -7.81
CA ALA A 74 6.49 10.62 -7.72
C ALA A 74 7.71 10.39 -8.63
N ALA A 75 7.68 10.92 -9.86
CA ALA A 75 8.81 10.82 -10.80
C ALA A 75 10.09 11.51 -10.29
N LEU A 76 9.97 12.62 -9.55
CA LEU A 76 11.10 13.26 -8.87
C LEU A 76 11.78 12.36 -7.82
N ARG A 77 11.03 11.40 -7.28
CA ARG A 77 11.51 10.36 -6.35
C ARG A 77 11.93 9.06 -7.07
N GLY A 78 11.95 9.06 -8.41
CA GLY A 78 12.30 7.89 -9.22
C GLY A 78 11.16 6.89 -9.42
N ILE A 79 9.94 7.22 -9.01
CA ILE A 79 8.78 6.33 -9.05
C ILE A 79 7.88 6.69 -10.24
N GLN A 80 7.63 5.71 -11.13
CA GLN A 80 6.75 5.87 -12.28
C GLN A 80 5.35 5.30 -11.97
N LEU A 81 4.33 6.17 -11.98
CA LEU A 81 2.94 5.78 -11.75
C LEU A 81 2.26 5.49 -13.09
N THR A 82 2.12 4.21 -13.42
CA THR A 82 1.53 3.72 -14.68
C THR A 82 0.15 3.09 -14.49
N HIS A 83 -0.32 2.97 -13.25
CA HIS A 83 -1.61 2.40 -12.91
C HIS A 83 -2.77 3.24 -13.49
N HIS A 84 -3.80 2.55 -14.00
CA HIS A 84 -5.06 3.18 -14.39
C HIS A 84 -6.09 2.98 -13.28
N ALA A 85 -6.77 4.07 -12.93
CA ALA A 85 -7.75 4.08 -11.85
C ALA A 85 -8.84 3.02 -12.08
N ARG A 86 -9.16 2.27 -11.04
CA ARG A 86 -10.27 1.33 -10.99
C ARG A 86 -11.12 1.55 -9.73
N CYS A 87 -12.36 1.11 -9.77
CA CYS A 87 -13.23 1.12 -8.60
C CYS A 87 -12.98 -0.12 -7.73
N PHE A 88 -13.13 0.05 -6.42
CA PHE A 88 -13.19 -1.04 -5.46
C PHE A 88 -14.45 -1.88 -5.70
N ASP A 89 -14.30 -3.18 -5.72
CA ASP A 89 -15.40 -4.14 -5.81
C ASP A 89 -15.34 -5.09 -4.60
N ALA A 90 -16.28 -4.90 -3.67
CA ALA A 90 -16.32 -5.68 -2.44
C ALA A 90 -16.45 -7.20 -2.69
N ALA A 91 -17.16 -7.61 -3.74
CA ALA A 91 -17.38 -9.03 -4.03
C ALA A 91 -16.10 -9.76 -4.41
N THR A 92 -15.17 -9.06 -5.05
CA THR A 92 -13.90 -9.64 -5.53
C THR A 92 -12.71 -9.22 -4.68
N ASP A 93 -12.58 -7.94 -4.33
CA ASP A 93 -11.38 -7.41 -3.68
C ASP A 93 -11.24 -7.91 -2.25
N LEU A 94 -12.33 -8.04 -1.49
CA LEU A 94 -12.30 -8.56 -0.12
C LEU A 94 -11.82 -10.02 -0.03
N GLN A 95 -11.95 -10.80 -1.09
CA GLN A 95 -11.47 -12.19 -1.14
C GLN A 95 -10.10 -12.31 -1.80
N ARG A 96 -9.74 -11.35 -2.66
CA ARG A 96 -8.51 -11.37 -3.44
C ARG A 96 -7.30 -10.88 -2.67
N PHE A 97 -7.49 -9.96 -1.73
CA PHE A 97 -6.42 -9.34 -0.97
C PHE A 97 -6.44 -9.82 0.50
N ASP A 98 -5.27 -9.81 1.14
CA ASP A 98 -5.11 -10.17 2.54
C ASP A 98 -5.30 -8.94 3.43
N ILE A 99 -4.81 -7.78 2.97
CA ILE A 99 -5.00 -6.50 3.65
C ILE A 99 -5.47 -5.42 2.67
N ILE A 100 -6.37 -4.57 3.15
CA ILE A 100 -6.82 -3.36 2.45
C ILE A 100 -6.41 -2.15 3.29
N VAL A 101 -5.54 -1.32 2.72
CA VAL A 101 -4.95 -0.16 3.38
C VAL A 101 -5.66 1.11 2.95
N THR A 102 -6.29 1.81 3.87
CA THR A 102 -7.06 3.03 3.63
C THR A 102 -6.27 4.28 3.98
N MET A 103 -6.47 5.37 3.24
CA MET A 103 -5.67 6.59 3.37
C MET A 103 -6.17 7.53 4.47
N ASP A 104 -7.47 7.51 4.75
CA ASP A 104 -8.11 8.36 5.75
C ASP A 104 -9.25 7.64 6.47
N GLU A 105 -9.80 8.28 7.49
CA GLU A 105 -10.86 7.72 8.32
C GLU A 105 -12.18 7.51 7.56
N ASP A 106 -12.49 8.35 6.57
CA ASP A 106 -13.71 8.19 5.75
C ASP A 106 -13.57 6.98 4.82
N ASN A 107 -12.40 6.79 4.21
CA ASN A 107 -12.10 5.58 3.44
C ASN A 107 -12.22 4.34 4.33
N TYR A 108 -11.63 4.39 5.53
CA TYR A 108 -11.68 3.28 6.49
C TYR A 108 -13.12 2.89 6.86
N LYS A 109 -13.97 3.85 7.21
CA LYS A 109 -15.37 3.60 7.55
C LYS A 109 -16.16 2.97 6.41
N ILE A 110 -15.95 3.44 5.17
CA ILE A 110 -16.67 2.94 4.01
C ILE A 110 -16.25 1.49 3.71
N ILE A 111 -14.94 1.22 3.68
CA ILE A 111 -14.42 -0.11 3.35
C ILE A 111 -14.71 -1.11 4.47
N SER A 112 -14.59 -0.71 5.74
CA SER A 112 -14.93 -1.57 6.89
C SER A 112 -16.40 -1.99 6.88
N ARG A 113 -17.31 -1.06 6.54
CA ARG A 113 -18.74 -1.40 6.38
C ARG A 113 -18.98 -2.36 5.21
N ALA A 114 -18.24 -2.21 4.11
CA ALA A 114 -18.34 -3.14 2.99
C ALA A 114 -17.78 -4.53 3.33
N ALA A 115 -16.77 -4.58 4.22
CA ALA A 115 -16.18 -5.83 4.72
C ALA A 115 -17.03 -6.51 5.81
N ASP A 116 -17.95 -5.78 6.44
CA ASP A 116 -18.81 -6.31 7.50
C ASP A 116 -19.67 -7.47 6.96
N GLY A 117 -19.56 -8.62 7.61
CA GLY A 117 -20.26 -9.84 7.17
C GLY A 117 -19.50 -10.74 6.18
N TYR A 118 -18.33 -10.32 5.65
CA TYR A 118 -17.47 -11.21 4.88
C TYR A 118 -16.59 -12.05 5.80
N GLN A 119 -16.88 -13.35 5.88
CA GLN A 119 -16.05 -14.29 6.66
C GLN A 119 -14.75 -14.62 5.89
N GLY A 120 -13.60 -14.48 6.56
CA GLY A 120 -12.30 -14.78 5.96
C GLY A 120 -11.85 -13.79 4.87
N GLY A 121 -12.44 -12.59 4.85
CA GLY A 121 -12.05 -11.51 3.95
C GLY A 121 -10.79 -10.75 4.40
N ALA A 122 -10.37 -9.78 3.58
CA ALA A 122 -9.22 -8.93 3.84
C ALA A 122 -9.33 -8.19 5.19
N GLU A 123 -8.21 -8.07 5.91
CA GLU A 123 -8.08 -7.16 7.04
C GLU A 123 -8.10 -5.71 6.54
N VAL A 124 -9.01 -4.88 7.05
CA VAL A 124 -9.06 -3.45 6.70
C VAL A 124 -8.28 -2.66 7.74
N ILE A 125 -7.24 -1.95 7.29
CA ILE A 125 -6.32 -1.19 8.15
C ILE A 125 -6.17 0.25 7.65
N ARG A 126 -5.72 1.14 8.51
CA ARG A 126 -5.38 2.53 8.14
C ARG A 126 -3.89 2.64 7.86
N MET A 127 -3.51 3.39 6.85
CA MET A 127 -2.11 3.71 6.57
C MET A 127 -1.43 4.34 7.80
N ALA A 128 -2.16 5.20 8.52
CA ALA A 128 -1.67 5.90 9.70
C ALA A 128 -1.27 4.98 10.87
N ASP A 129 -1.83 3.77 10.96
CA ASP A 129 -1.48 2.81 12.01
C ASP A 129 -0.02 2.30 11.87
N PHE A 130 0.63 2.60 10.74
CA PHE A 130 1.99 2.18 10.39
C PHE A 130 2.99 3.34 10.33
N PHE A 131 2.59 4.55 10.66
CA PHE A 131 3.51 5.69 10.70
C PHE A 131 4.51 5.55 11.84
N THR A 132 5.78 5.72 11.52
CA THR A 132 6.90 5.66 12.47
C THR A 132 7.66 6.98 12.54
N GLN A 133 7.76 7.70 11.43
CA GLN A 133 8.44 8.99 11.33
C GLN A 133 7.48 10.17 11.51
N HIS A 134 6.17 9.94 11.36
CA HIS A 134 5.11 10.94 11.50
C HIS A 134 4.05 10.48 12.52
N PRO A 135 4.43 10.20 13.77
CA PRO A 135 3.53 9.60 14.76
C PRO A 135 2.34 10.51 15.14
N GLU A 136 2.43 11.82 14.85
CA GLU A 136 1.36 12.79 15.06
C GLU A 136 0.30 12.78 13.95
N ALA A 137 0.64 12.25 12.77
CA ALA A 137 -0.28 12.22 11.64
C ALA A 137 -1.29 11.07 11.81
N THR A 138 -2.57 11.37 11.59
CA THR A 138 -3.68 10.41 11.76
C THR A 138 -4.26 9.91 10.44
N SER A 139 -3.78 10.44 9.32
CA SER A 139 -4.23 10.08 7.98
C SER A 139 -3.25 10.58 6.92
N VAL A 140 -3.40 10.11 5.70
CA VAL A 140 -2.80 10.73 4.50
C VAL A 140 -3.80 11.75 3.96
N PRO A 141 -3.57 13.08 4.10
CA PRO A 141 -4.49 14.10 3.62
C PRO A 141 -4.61 14.06 2.10
N ASP A 142 -5.80 14.46 1.58
CA ASP A 142 -6.04 14.48 0.14
C ASP A 142 -5.40 15.72 -0.51
N PRO A 143 -4.37 15.57 -1.37
CA PRO A 143 -3.67 16.70 -1.98
C PRO A 143 -4.43 17.32 -3.17
N TYR A 144 -5.56 16.76 -3.59
CA TYR A 144 -6.21 17.11 -4.87
C TYR A 144 -6.50 18.60 -5.04
N TYR A 145 -6.97 19.27 -3.98
CA TYR A 145 -7.22 20.72 -3.99
C TYR A 145 -6.04 21.54 -3.46
N GLY A 146 -4.92 20.89 -3.13
CA GLY A 146 -3.73 21.53 -2.60
C GLY A 146 -2.69 21.89 -3.67
N GLY A 147 -1.52 22.32 -3.19
CA GLY A 147 -0.34 22.63 -3.99
C GLY A 147 0.77 21.59 -3.87
N ASP A 148 1.95 21.93 -4.39
CA ASP A 148 3.12 21.02 -4.42
C ASP A 148 3.48 20.45 -3.03
N LYS A 149 3.37 21.26 -1.97
CA LYS A 149 3.65 20.81 -0.59
C LYS A 149 2.69 19.72 -0.10
N ASP A 150 1.43 19.78 -0.54
CA ASP A 150 0.42 18.79 -0.14
C ASP A 150 0.69 17.45 -0.83
N PHE A 151 1.15 17.48 -2.10
CA PHE A 151 1.58 16.28 -2.81
C PHE A 151 2.83 15.65 -2.18
N GLU A 152 3.83 16.48 -1.80
CA GLU A 152 5.03 15.99 -1.12
C GLU A 152 4.68 15.39 0.25
N LEU A 153 3.85 16.05 1.06
CA LEU A 153 3.40 15.52 2.35
C LEU A 153 2.66 14.19 2.19
N ALA A 154 1.78 14.08 1.20
CA ALA A 154 1.07 12.82 0.94
C ALA A 154 2.05 11.69 0.58
N LEU A 155 3.06 11.97 -0.24
CA LEU A 155 4.11 11.01 -0.59
C LEU A 155 4.98 10.60 0.61
N ASP A 156 5.37 11.56 1.48
CA ASP A 156 6.14 11.28 2.69
C ASP A 156 5.39 10.34 3.63
N LEU A 157 4.09 10.62 3.87
CA LEU A 157 3.25 9.80 4.73
C LEU A 157 2.98 8.40 4.13
N ILE A 158 2.77 8.31 2.81
CA ILE A 158 2.61 7.02 2.12
C ILE A 158 3.90 6.20 2.23
N GLU A 159 5.05 6.83 2.06
CA GLU A 159 6.35 6.15 2.18
C GLU A 159 6.57 5.64 3.61
N ASP A 160 6.29 6.45 4.63
CA ASP A 160 6.40 6.04 6.04
C ASP A 160 5.47 4.85 6.34
N GLY A 161 4.20 4.92 5.94
CA GLY A 161 3.26 3.82 6.13
C GLY A 161 3.66 2.53 5.38
N CYS A 162 4.14 2.64 4.13
CA CYS A 162 4.62 1.49 3.37
C CYS A 162 5.85 0.83 4.04
N ARG A 163 6.79 1.63 4.59
CA ARG A 163 7.91 1.12 5.38
C ARG A 163 7.45 0.39 6.63
N GLY A 164 6.46 0.93 7.34
CA GLY A 164 5.86 0.30 8.51
C GLY A 164 5.19 -1.04 8.19
N ILE A 165 4.43 -1.10 7.09
CA ILE A 165 3.80 -2.35 6.62
C ILE A 165 4.87 -3.39 6.25
N LEU A 166 5.90 -3.00 5.50
CA LEU A 166 6.99 -3.91 5.13
C LEU A 166 7.74 -4.41 6.36
N LYS A 167 8.00 -3.53 7.34
CA LYS A 167 8.61 -3.92 8.61
C LYS A 167 7.77 -4.95 9.36
N ARG A 168 6.45 -4.70 9.52
CA ARG A 168 5.53 -5.66 10.16
C ARG A 168 5.61 -7.03 9.47
N TRP A 169 5.51 -7.06 8.13
CA TRP A 169 5.59 -8.31 7.38
C TRP A 169 6.92 -9.04 7.59
N LYS A 170 8.06 -8.31 7.60
CA LYS A 170 9.39 -8.90 7.88
C LYS A 170 9.46 -9.49 9.28
N ASP A 171 8.95 -8.79 10.28
CA ASP A 171 8.93 -9.24 11.67
C ASP A 171 8.07 -10.52 11.83
N GLU A 172 6.90 -10.58 11.19
CA GLU A 172 6.01 -11.74 11.21
C GLU A 172 6.61 -12.97 10.49
N ASN A 173 7.37 -12.75 9.43
CA ASN A 173 7.99 -13.81 8.63
C ASN A 173 9.47 -14.08 9.00
N HIS A 174 10.00 -13.45 10.05
CA HIS A 174 11.38 -13.59 10.51
C HIS A 174 12.44 -13.30 9.42
N VAL A 175 12.13 -12.41 8.48
CA VAL A 175 13.04 -12.00 7.39
C VAL A 175 13.99 -10.94 7.92
N ARG A 176 15.30 -11.26 7.95
CA ARG A 176 16.34 -10.30 8.32
C ARG A 176 16.58 -9.32 7.17
N GLY A 177 16.70 -8.02 7.50
CA GLY A 177 17.05 -7.00 6.52
C GLY A 177 18.45 -7.24 5.94
N SER A 178 18.65 -6.93 4.65
CA SER A 178 19.92 -7.06 3.92
C SER A 178 21.03 -6.10 4.37
N HIS A 179 20.82 -5.33 5.44
CA HIS A 179 21.75 -4.30 5.94
C HIS A 179 22.29 -4.53 7.36
N GLU A 180 22.07 -5.69 7.97
CA GLU A 180 22.73 -6.05 9.23
C GLU A 180 23.90 -7.01 8.95
N VAL A 181 25.00 -6.45 8.39
CA VAL A 181 26.34 -7.07 8.39
C VAL A 181 27.36 -6.03 8.86
#